data_649cf92eb91ba1527980e6e2736b821b
#
_entry.id   649cf92eb91ba1527980e6e2736b821b
#
_cell.length_a   1.000
_cell.length_b   1.000
_cell.length_c   1.000
_cell.angle_alpha   90.00
_cell.angle_beta   90.00
_cell.angle_gamma   90.00
#
_symmetry.space_group_name_H-M   'P 1'
#
loop_
_entity.id
_entity.type
_entity.pdbx_description
1 polymer ?
#
loop_
_entity_poly.entity_id
_entity_poly.type
_entity_poly.pdbx_seq_one_letter_code
_entity_poly.pdbx_strand_id
1 'polypeptide(L)'
;MTGEKPATAGQADGNRIRPMAFWFTTVVIVFELIAGTAWNLLTIDWVEAQLDHLRYPDYFAYVLGVCQFGAAVAIAVPGFQLIKEWAYAGVLFLWGGAVVSHLALGDGPESWGPPLMFLALAVASWTLRPADRRLQATRLRRDRPADAGQDRTGRPETRPRAWAVSTGLVVVLSAVSLLTLPAAEDITDEWAVERGWVDEQRP
;
A
#
# COMPACT_ATOMS: atom_id res chain seq x y z
N MET A 1 9.11 -2.90 -52.01
CA MET A 1 9.76 -1.90 -51.12
C MET A 1 8.74 -1.56 -50.03
N THR A 2 8.76 -2.31 -48.97
CA THR A 2 7.91 -2.10 -47.79
C THR A 2 8.70 -1.21 -46.80
N GLY A 3 8.27 0.06 -46.70
CA GLY A 3 8.86 1.02 -45.81
C GLY A 3 8.51 0.70 -44.36
N GLU A 4 9.44 0.15 -43.64
CA GLU A 4 9.40 0.00 -42.17
C GLU A 4 9.52 1.40 -41.53
N LYS A 5 8.42 1.86 -40.91
CA LYS A 5 8.40 3.10 -40.17
C LYS A 5 9.27 2.95 -38.91
N PRO A 6 10.30 3.79 -38.68
CA PRO A 6 11.09 3.71 -37.47
C PRO A 6 10.20 4.05 -36.26
N ALA A 7 10.21 3.17 -35.25
CA ALA A 7 9.55 3.42 -33.98
C ALA A 7 10.15 4.67 -33.33
N THR A 8 9.31 5.66 -33.06
CA THR A 8 9.72 6.95 -32.47
C THR A 8 10.25 6.75 -31.05
N ALA A 9 11.38 7.35 -30.71
CA ALA A 9 12.08 7.27 -29.41
C ALA A 9 11.16 7.54 -28.19
N GLY A 10 10.13 8.35 -28.34
CA GLY A 10 9.15 8.64 -27.30
C GLY A 10 8.28 7.46 -26.87
N GLN A 11 8.14 6.42 -27.72
CA GLN A 11 7.36 5.21 -27.41
C GLN A 11 8.15 4.22 -26.53
N ALA A 12 9.47 4.24 -26.61
CA ALA A 12 10.36 3.40 -25.81
C ALA A 12 10.48 3.90 -24.35
N ASP A 13 10.49 5.23 -24.15
CA ASP A 13 10.58 5.84 -22.81
C ASP A 13 9.29 5.66 -22.01
N GLY A 14 8.11 5.82 -22.61
CA GLY A 14 6.83 5.60 -21.95
C GLY A 14 6.63 4.16 -21.46
N ASN A 15 7.29 3.19 -22.10
CA ASN A 15 7.18 1.76 -21.74
C ASN A 15 8.01 1.41 -20.48
N ARG A 16 9.01 2.21 -20.11
CA ARG A 16 9.84 2.01 -18.91
C ARG A 16 9.34 2.79 -17.69
N ILE A 17 8.76 3.96 -17.90
CA ILE A 17 8.28 4.83 -16.81
C ILE A 17 7.13 4.19 -16.03
N ARG A 18 6.19 3.55 -16.73
CA ARG A 18 5.02 2.93 -16.07
C ARG A 18 5.38 1.84 -15.04
N PRO A 19 6.24 0.85 -15.35
CA PRO A 19 6.64 -0.15 -14.36
C PRO A 19 7.49 0.45 -13.22
N MET A 20 8.31 1.46 -13.50
CA MET A 20 9.08 2.15 -12.46
C MET A 20 8.16 2.90 -11.49
N ALA A 21 7.20 3.66 -12.01
CA ALA A 21 6.21 4.37 -11.21
C ALA A 21 5.35 3.41 -10.37
N PHE A 22 4.94 2.27 -10.95
CA PHE A 22 4.23 1.22 -10.22
C PHE A 22 5.05 0.69 -9.04
N TRP A 23 6.30 0.31 -9.26
CA TRP A 23 7.14 -0.25 -8.21
C TRP A 23 7.47 0.79 -7.14
N PHE A 24 7.76 2.02 -7.52
CA PHE A 24 8.01 3.11 -6.59
C PHE A 24 6.80 3.34 -5.66
N THR A 25 5.62 3.55 -6.23
CA THR A 25 4.41 3.77 -5.43
C THR A 25 4.06 2.55 -4.59
N THR A 26 4.25 1.33 -5.11
CA THR A 26 3.98 0.09 -4.37
C THR A 26 4.93 -0.08 -3.18
N VAL A 27 6.23 0.18 -3.35
CA VAL A 27 7.21 0.09 -2.27
C VAL A 27 6.91 1.10 -1.17
N VAL A 28 6.59 2.35 -1.56
CA VAL A 28 6.24 3.40 -0.59
C VAL A 28 5.01 3.02 0.24
N ILE A 29 3.93 2.58 -0.39
CA ILE A 29 2.72 2.19 0.35
C ILE A 29 2.91 0.93 1.20
N VAL A 30 3.69 -0.05 0.72
CA VAL A 30 4.00 -1.25 1.50
C VAL A 30 4.88 -0.90 2.71
N PHE A 31 5.86 0.00 2.53
CA PHE A 31 6.66 0.50 3.65
C PHE A 31 5.80 1.18 4.71
N GLU A 32 4.93 2.10 4.29
CA GLU A 32 4.03 2.81 5.21
C GLU A 32 3.08 1.84 5.94
N LEU A 33 2.51 0.86 5.26
CA LEU A 33 1.67 -0.16 5.89
C LEU A 33 2.44 -0.99 6.92
N ILE A 34 3.72 -1.28 6.68
CA ILE A 34 4.58 -2.01 7.62
C ILE A 34 4.95 -1.11 8.80
N ALA A 35 5.30 0.16 8.55
CA ALA A 35 5.59 1.13 9.59
C ALA A 35 4.36 1.33 10.50
N GLY A 36 3.21 1.59 9.91
CA GLY A 36 1.95 1.71 10.63
C GLY A 36 1.57 0.43 11.38
N THR A 37 1.91 -0.77 10.85
CA THR A 37 1.75 -2.03 11.58
C THR A 37 2.56 -2.00 12.89
N ALA A 38 3.86 -1.67 12.81
CA ALA A 38 4.73 -1.63 13.97
C ALA A 38 4.24 -0.57 14.99
N TRP A 39 3.92 0.62 14.54
CA TRP A 39 3.45 1.72 15.39
C TRP A 39 2.14 1.40 16.08
N ASN A 40 1.18 0.84 15.37
CA ASN A 40 -0.13 0.47 15.93
C ASN A 40 -0.05 -0.74 16.87
N LEU A 41 0.76 -1.76 16.57
CA LEU A 41 0.87 -2.95 17.43
C LEU A 41 1.73 -2.70 18.68
N LEU A 42 2.71 -1.79 18.60
CA LEU A 42 3.52 -1.37 19.74
C LEU A 42 2.88 -0.23 20.53
N THR A 43 1.77 0.33 20.00
CA THR A 43 1.03 1.44 20.64
C THR A 43 1.95 2.57 21.07
N ILE A 44 2.75 3.10 20.12
CA ILE A 44 3.62 4.25 20.40
C ILE A 44 2.78 5.46 20.79
N ASP A 45 3.35 6.36 21.59
CA ASP A 45 2.65 7.53 22.16
C ASP A 45 1.93 8.38 21.10
N TRP A 46 2.54 8.55 19.93
CA TRP A 46 1.91 9.20 18.78
C TRP A 46 0.60 8.55 18.35
N VAL A 47 0.55 7.21 18.28
CA VAL A 47 -0.66 6.48 17.86
C VAL A 47 -1.75 6.61 18.91
N GLU A 48 -1.39 6.51 20.19
CA GLU A 48 -2.33 6.70 21.28
C GLU A 48 -2.91 8.12 21.24
N ALA A 49 -2.04 9.14 21.17
CA ALA A 49 -2.47 10.55 21.09
C ALA A 49 -3.37 10.82 19.89
N GLN A 50 -3.02 10.26 18.72
CA GLN A 50 -3.82 10.45 17.51
C GLN A 50 -5.19 9.77 17.61
N LEU A 51 -5.26 8.53 18.11
CA LEU A 51 -6.51 7.80 18.24
C LEU A 51 -7.42 8.43 19.31
N ASP A 52 -6.85 8.87 20.42
CA ASP A 52 -7.57 9.63 21.45
C ASP A 52 -8.14 10.94 20.90
N HIS A 53 -7.34 11.71 20.17
CA HIS A 53 -7.79 12.92 19.49
C HIS A 53 -8.96 12.64 18.54
N LEU A 54 -8.87 11.56 17.77
CA LEU A 54 -9.92 11.13 16.85
C LEU A 54 -11.10 10.41 17.55
N ARG A 55 -11.03 10.23 18.88
CA ARG A 55 -12.04 9.55 19.71
C ARG A 55 -12.28 8.08 19.33
N TYR A 56 -11.26 7.40 18.87
CA TYR A 56 -11.28 5.97 18.67
C TYR A 56 -10.92 5.22 19.96
N PRO A 57 -11.47 4.02 20.19
CA PRO A 57 -11.13 3.22 21.36
C PRO A 57 -9.73 2.58 21.20
N ASP A 58 -9.02 2.35 22.32
CA ASP A 58 -7.63 1.86 22.38
C ASP A 58 -7.40 0.58 21.57
N TYR A 59 -8.37 -0.35 21.58
CA TYR A 59 -8.24 -1.61 20.83
C TYR A 59 -8.14 -1.37 19.30
N PHE A 60 -8.53 -0.20 18.83
CA PHE A 60 -8.56 0.10 17.40
C PHE A 60 -7.16 0.14 16.79
N ALA A 61 -6.13 0.52 17.55
CA ALA A 61 -4.74 0.42 17.14
C ALA A 61 -4.38 -1.00 16.71
N TYR A 62 -4.73 -2.02 17.51
CA TYR A 62 -4.46 -3.41 17.17
C TYR A 62 -5.20 -3.88 15.91
N VAL A 63 -6.45 -3.45 15.73
CA VAL A 63 -7.22 -3.75 14.52
C VAL A 63 -6.53 -3.14 13.29
N LEU A 64 -6.12 -1.87 13.39
CA LEU A 64 -5.39 -1.19 12.31
C LEU A 64 -4.07 -1.92 12.00
N GLY A 65 -3.26 -2.21 13.00
CA GLY A 65 -1.96 -2.87 12.82
C GLY A 65 -2.10 -4.23 12.12
N VAL A 66 -3.03 -5.07 12.55
CA VAL A 66 -3.27 -6.39 11.91
C VAL A 66 -3.76 -6.23 10.46
N CYS A 67 -4.69 -5.31 10.22
CA CYS A 67 -5.20 -5.06 8.87
C CYS A 67 -4.11 -4.49 7.94
N GLN A 68 -3.27 -3.58 8.43
CA GLN A 68 -2.16 -3.01 7.67
C GLN A 68 -1.12 -4.08 7.31
N PHE A 69 -0.77 -4.95 8.24
CA PHE A 69 0.13 -6.08 7.95
C PHE A 69 -0.43 -7.00 6.87
N GLY A 70 -1.70 -7.40 7.02
CA GLY A 70 -2.38 -8.22 6.01
C GLY A 70 -2.40 -7.57 4.63
N ALA A 71 -2.67 -6.26 4.55
CA ALA A 71 -2.66 -5.50 3.31
C ALA A 71 -1.25 -5.41 2.71
N ALA A 72 -0.21 -5.14 3.51
CA ALA A 72 1.18 -5.08 3.07
C ALA A 72 1.61 -6.40 2.42
N VAL A 73 1.36 -7.52 3.11
CA VAL A 73 1.66 -8.87 2.61
C VAL A 73 0.87 -9.16 1.32
N ALA A 74 -0.43 -8.90 1.31
CA ALA A 74 -1.28 -9.17 0.15
C ALA A 74 -0.85 -8.38 -1.09
N ILE A 75 -0.43 -7.12 -0.94
CA ILE A 75 0.05 -6.27 -2.04
C ILE A 75 1.43 -6.73 -2.52
N ALA A 76 2.35 -7.06 -1.61
CA ALA A 76 3.73 -7.44 -1.94
C ALA A 76 3.82 -8.80 -2.64
N VAL A 77 3.12 -9.82 -2.13
CA VAL A 77 3.23 -11.22 -2.59
C VAL A 77 2.73 -11.39 -4.03
N PRO A 78 3.38 -12.19 -4.88
CA PRO A 78 2.91 -12.48 -6.24
C PRO A 78 1.68 -13.40 -6.24
N GLY A 79 0.83 -13.32 -7.25
CA GLY A 79 -0.42 -14.10 -7.33
C GLY A 79 -1.56 -13.46 -6.53
N PHE A 80 -2.59 -14.22 -6.20
CA PHE A 80 -3.75 -13.85 -5.37
C PHE A 80 -4.43 -12.53 -5.78
N GLN A 81 -4.74 -12.37 -7.07
CA GLN A 81 -5.27 -11.12 -7.62
C GLN A 81 -6.52 -10.60 -6.88
N LEU A 82 -7.43 -11.49 -6.48
CA LEU A 82 -8.64 -11.11 -5.74
C LEU A 82 -8.30 -10.52 -4.37
N ILE A 83 -7.38 -11.15 -3.63
CA ILE A 83 -6.94 -10.66 -2.31
C ILE A 83 -6.27 -9.30 -2.44
N LYS A 84 -5.53 -9.05 -3.53
CA LYS A 84 -4.96 -7.73 -3.82
C LYS A 84 -6.02 -6.65 -4.04
N GLU A 85 -7.09 -6.96 -4.77
CA GLU A 85 -8.20 -6.00 -4.92
C GLU A 85 -8.81 -5.63 -3.57
N TRP A 86 -9.03 -6.62 -2.71
CA TRP A 86 -9.54 -6.39 -1.37
C TRP A 86 -8.56 -5.60 -0.50
N ALA A 87 -7.25 -5.89 -0.60
CA ALA A 87 -6.22 -5.15 0.10
C ALA A 87 -6.18 -3.68 -0.33
N TYR A 88 -6.22 -3.39 -1.63
CA TYR A 88 -6.29 -2.01 -2.12
C TYR A 88 -7.58 -1.31 -1.68
N ALA A 89 -8.73 -1.99 -1.71
CA ALA A 89 -9.98 -1.43 -1.19
C ALA A 89 -9.88 -1.13 0.31
N GLY A 90 -9.31 -2.05 1.11
CA GLY A 90 -9.07 -1.82 2.54
C GLY A 90 -8.16 -0.63 2.80
N VAL A 91 -7.09 -0.48 2.03
CA VAL A 91 -6.15 0.65 2.12
C VAL A 91 -6.84 1.98 1.73
N LEU A 92 -7.72 1.97 0.73
CA LEU A 92 -8.53 3.15 0.39
C LEU A 92 -9.44 3.57 1.54
N PHE A 93 -10.08 2.61 2.22
CA PHE A 93 -10.90 2.91 3.40
C PHE A 93 -10.07 3.34 4.60
N LEU A 94 -8.87 2.76 4.81
CA LEU A 94 -7.96 3.12 5.87
C LEU A 94 -7.56 4.60 5.79
N TRP A 95 -6.89 4.98 4.70
CA TRP A 95 -6.41 6.35 4.55
C TRP A 95 -7.52 7.35 4.22
N GLY A 96 -8.53 6.95 3.46
CA GLY A 96 -9.72 7.76 3.23
C GLY A 96 -10.52 8.02 4.51
N GLY A 97 -10.63 7.01 5.36
CA GLY A 97 -11.23 7.12 6.69
C GLY A 97 -10.46 8.10 7.58
N ALA A 98 -9.11 8.00 7.61
CA ALA A 98 -8.26 8.92 8.35
C ALA A 98 -8.46 10.38 7.89
N VAL A 99 -8.46 10.63 6.56
CA VAL A 99 -8.74 11.97 6.01
C VAL A 99 -10.09 12.49 6.48
N VAL A 100 -11.15 11.68 6.37
CA VAL A 100 -12.50 12.09 6.78
C VAL A 100 -12.57 12.34 8.28
N SER A 101 -11.91 11.52 9.12
CA SER A 101 -11.90 11.68 10.57
C SER A 101 -11.26 13.01 10.99
N HIS A 102 -10.08 13.34 10.43
CA HIS A 102 -9.42 14.62 10.70
C HIS A 102 -10.26 15.81 10.21
N LEU A 103 -10.82 15.73 9.00
CA LEU A 103 -11.70 16.80 8.48
C LEU A 103 -12.95 16.99 9.33
N ALA A 104 -13.53 15.93 9.88
CA ALA A 104 -14.71 16.00 10.72
C ALA A 104 -14.46 16.70 12.05
N LEU A 105 -13.22 16.67 12.56
CA LEU A 105 -12.78 17.40 13.75
C LEU A 105 -12.31 18.83 13.44
N GLY A 106 -12.17 19.19 12.15
CA GLY A 106 -11.71 20.51 11.73
C GLY A 106 -10.19 20.67 11.78
N ASP A 107 -9.46 19.54 11.75
CA ASP A 107 -7.99 19.54 11.75
C ASP A 107 -7.43 20.18 10.48
N GLY A 108 -6.23 20.75 10.59
CA GLY A 108 -5.53 21.39 9.49
C GLY A 108 -4.89 20.40 8.49
N PRO A 109 -4.36 20.93 7.38
CA PRO A 109 -3.73 20.13 6.31
C PRO A 109 -2.55 19.27 6.77
N GLU A 110 -1.89 19.64 7.84
CA GLU A 110 -0.80 18.89 8.47
C GLU A 110 -1.25 17.53 9.03
N SER A 111 -2.52 17.39 9.38
CA SER A 111 -3.08 16.15 9.92
C SER A 111 -3.70 15.25 8.84
N TRP A 112 -4.51 15.80 7.93
CA TRP A 112 -5.14 15.00 6.88
C TRP A 112 -4.31 14.90 5.59
N GLY A 113 -3.28 15.74 5.41
CA GLY A 113 -2.42 15.75 4.22
C GLY A 113 -1.65 14.45 4.01
N PRO A 114 -0.91 13.94 5.01
CA PRO A 114 -0.19 12.67 4.90
C PRO A 114 -1.09 11.48 4.49
N PRO A 115 -2.23 11.19 5.15
CA PRO A 115 -3.09 10.10 4.71
C PRO A 115 -3.69 10.33 3.32
N LEU A 116 -3.98 11.57 2.92
CA LEU A 116 -4.41 11.90 1.56
C LEU A 116 -3.34 11.58 0.52
N MET A 117 -2.07 11.89 0.82
CA MET A 117 -0.94 11.56 -0.03
C MET A 117 -0.82 10.03 -0.23
N PHE A 118 -0.89 9.25 0.85
CA PHE A 118 -0.82 7.79 0.76
C PHE A 118 -2.02 7.21 0.02
N LEU A 119 -3.21 7.78 0.21
CA LEU A 119 -4.40 7.44 -0.57
C LEU A 119 -4.16 7.64 -2.08
N ALA A 120 -3.61 8.78 -2.48
CA ALA A 120 -3.29 9.06 -3.88
C ALA A 120 -2.23 8.08 -4.43
N LEU A 121 -1.19 7.77 -3.66
CA LEU A 121 -0.18 6.77 -4.03
C LEU A 121 -0.77 5.37 -4.16
N ALA A 122 -1.73 4.98 -3.31
CA ALA A 122 -2.43 3.71 -3.43
C ALA A 122 -3.26 3.62 -4.71
N VAL A 123 -3.99 4.67 -5.05
CA VAL A 123 -4.72 4.76 -6.33
C VAL A 123 -3.75 4.69 -7.51
N ALA A 124 -2.63 5.41 -7.45
CA ALA A 124 -1.60 5.36 -8.49
C ALA A 124 -1.02 3.94 -8.65
N SER A 125 -0.63 3.30 -7.54
CA SER A 125 -0.14 1.92 -7.55
C SER A 125 -1.19 0.96 -8.14
N TRP A 126 -2.45 1.08 -7.70
CA TRP A 126 -3.54 0.25 -8.20
C TRP A 126 -3.78 0.41 -9.71
N THR A 127 -3.78 1.63 -10.24
CA THR A 127 -4.00 1.92 -11.66
C THR A 127 -2.82 1.53 -12.55
N LEU A 128 -1.59 1.66 -12.03
CA LEU A 128 -0.35 1.36 -12.76
C LEU A 128 0.00 -0.14 -12.77
N ARG A 129 -0.73 -0.99 -12.03
CA ARG A 129 -0.41 -2.43 -11.92
C ARG A 129 -0.21 -3.09 -13.28
N PRO A 130 0.82 -3.94 -13.43
CA PRO A 130 1.01 -4.79 -14.59
C PRO A 130 -0.15 -5.77 -14.79
N ALA A 131 -0.33 -6.25 -16.01
CA ALA A 131 -1.47 -7.12 -16.38
C ALA A 131 -1.49 -8.45 -15.60
N ASP A 132 -0.34 -9.00 -15.25
CA ASP A 132 -0.18 -10.23 -14.46
C ASP A 132 -0.64 -10.07 -13.00
N ARG A 133 -0.72 -8.82 -12.51
CA ARG A 133 -1.18 -8.46 -11.15
C ARG A 133 -2.62 -7.95 -11.10
N ARG A 134 -3.32 -7.90 -12.24
CA ARG A 134 -4.73 -7.48 -12.33
C ARG A 134 -5.65 -8.69 -12.33
N LEU A 135 -6.84 -8.53 -11.74
CA LEU A 135 -7.92 -9.49 -11.99
C LEU A 135 -8.20 -9.51 -13.48
N GLN A 136 -8.05 -10.68 -14.09
CA GLN A 136 -8.52 -10.88 -15.45
C GLN A 136 -10.04 -10.83 -15.40
N ALA A 137 -10.65 -9.84 -16.09
CA ALA A 137 -12.08 -9.84 -16.29
C ALA A 137 -12.44 -11.21 -16.89
N THR A 138 -13.18 -12.00 -16.13
CA THR A 138 -13.78 -13.21 -16.67
C THR A 138 -14.71 -12.73 -17.77
N ARG A 139 -14.22 -12.72 -19.01
CA ARG A 139 -15.12 -12.61 -20.15
C ARG A 139 -16.01 -13.81 -19.99
N LEU A 140 -17.28 -13.57 -19.68
CA LEU A 140 -18.35 -14.52 -19.97
C LEU A 140 -18.19 -14.83 -21.45
N ARG A 141 -17.43 -15.87 -21.74
CA ARG A 141 -17.18 -16.35 -23.09
C ARG A 141 -18.49 -16.98 -23.54
N ARG A 142 -19.29 -16.13 -24.14
CA ARG A 142 -20.41 -16.58 -24.97
C ARG A 142 -19.80 -17.49 -26.03
N ASP A 143 -20.12 -18.72 -25.92
CA ASP A 143 -19.81 -19.88 -26.77
C ASP A 143 -19.13 -19.57 -28.12
N ARG A 144 -17.86 -19.95 -28.20
CA ARG A 144 -17.22 -20.22 -29.46
C ARG A 144 -16.92 -21.72 -29.47
N PRO A 145 -17.35 -22.46 -30.54
CA PRO A 145 -17.14 -23.92 -30.60
C PRO A 145 -15.67 -24.27 -30.43
N ALA A 146 -15.45 -25.41 -29.80
CA ALA A 146 -14.16 -25.93 -29.45
C ALA A 146 -13.28 -26.14 -30.69
N ASP A 147 -12.16 -25.40 -30.76
CA ASP A 147 -10.97 -25.93 -31.42
C ASP A 147 -10.15 -26.62 -30.32
N ALA A 148 -10.20 -27.96 -30.42
CA ALA A 148 -9.41 -28.84 -29.59
C ALA A 148 -7.93 -28.67 -29.93
N GLY A 149 -7.10 -28.46 -28.93
CA GLY A 149 -5.66 -28.65 -29.06
C GLY A 149 -4.75 -27.58 -28.52
N GLN A 150 -5.09 -26.91 -27.39
CA GLN A 150 -4.11 -26.12 -26.73
C GLN A 150 -4.12 -26.44 -25.24
N ASP A 151 -3.05 -27.06 -24.86
CA ASP A 151 -2.62 -27.52 -23.54
C ASP A 151 -2.99 -26.53 -22.42
N ARG A 152 -4.04 -26.84 -21.61
CA ARG A 152 -4.52 -26.07 -20.48
C ARG A 152 -3.74 -26.39 -19.20
N THR A 153 -2.46 -26.62 -19.28
CA THR A 153 -1.59 -26.73 -18.11
C THR A 153 -0.90 -25.39 -17.77
N GLY A 154 -1.58 -24.29 -17.99
CA GLY A 154 -1.18 -22.99 -17.45
C GLY A 154 -1.43 -22.91 -15.95
N ARG A 155 -0.85 -23.84 -15.16
CA ARG A 155 -0.59 -23.59 -13.73
C ARG A 155 0.23 -22.31 -13.67
N PRO A 156 -0.16 -21.30 -12.89
CA PRO A 156 0.71 -20.16 -12.65
C PRO A 156 2.01 -20.73 -12.07
N GLU A 157 3.06 -20.79 -12.89
CA GLU A 157 4.40 -21.06 -12.39
C GLU A 157 4.71 -19.96 -11.38
N THR A 158 4.50 -20.29 -10.12
CA THR A 158 4.96 -19.48 -9.00
C THR A 158 6.48 -19.54 -9.04
N ARG A 159 7.08 -18.61 -9.80
CA ARG A 159 8.55 -18.52 -9.91
C ARG A 159 9.09 -18.33 -8.50
N PRO A 160 9.84 -19.27 -7.94
CA PRO A 160 10.32 -19.19 -6.55
C PRO A 160 11.10 -17.90 -6.29
N ARG A 161 11.75 -17.35 -7.32
CA ARG A 161 12.43 -16.03 -7.25
C ARG A 161 11.46 -14.86 -6.96
N ALA A 162 10.25 -14.87 -7.53
CA ALA A 162 9.29 -13.78 -7.29
C ALA A 162 8.80 -13.78 -5.82
N TRP A 163 8.62 -14.97 -5.25
CA TRP A 163 8.29 -15.12 -3.82
C TRP A 163 9.45 -14.69 -2.93
N ALA A 164 10.68 -15.13 -3.24
CA ALA A 164 11.86 -14.74 -2.49
C ALA A 164 12.07 -13.22 -2.46
N VAL A 165 11.89 -12.55 -3.60
CA VAL A 165 12.01 -11.08 -3.69
C VAL A 165 10.92 -10.39 -2.85
N SER A 166 9.67 -10.84 -2.94
CA SER A 166 8.57 -10.24 -2.17
C SER A 166 8.75 -10.45 -0.67
N THR A 167 9.11 -11.67 -0.26
CA THR A 167 9.38 -11.97 1.16
C THR A 167 10.58 -11.18 1.66
N GLY A 168 11.68 -11.13 0.89
CA GLY A 168 12.86 -10.35 1.23
C GLY A 168 12.53 -8.86 1.36
N LEU A 169 11.71 -8.30 0.46
CA LEU A 169 11.27 -6.91 0.55
C LEU A 169 10.50 -6.66 1.85
N VAL A 170 9.50 -7.48 2.18
CA VAL A 170 8.72 -7.31 3.43
C VAL A 170 9.63 -7.40 4.65
N VAL A 171 10.55 -8.37 4.70
CA VAL A 171 11.49 -8.52 5.83
C VAL A 171 12.40 -7.31 5.96
N VAL A 172 12.99 -6.83 4.86
CA VAL A 172 13.87 -5.65 4.88
C VAL A 172 13.10 -4.41 5.32
N LEU A 173 11.92 -4.16 4.77
CA LEU A 173 11.10 -3.00 5.15
C LEU A 173 10.66 -3.07 6.62
N SER A 174 10.33 -4.26 7.13
CA SER A 174 10.02 -4.46 8.55
C SER A 174 11.23 -4.19 9.43
N ALA A 175 12.41 -4.67 9.05
CA ALA A 175 13.65 -4.40 9.78
C ALA A 175 13.97 -2.90 9.80
N VAL A 176 13.87 -2.22 8.66
CA VAL A 176 14.09 -0.77 8.57
C VAL A 176 13.09 -0.02 9.46
N SER A 177 11.80 -0.37 9.40
CA SER A 177 10.76 0.25 10.22
C SER A 177 11.06 0.10 11.72
N LEU A 178 11.40 -1.11 12.17
CA LEU A 178 11.70 -1.35 13.58
C LEU A 178 13.00 -0.67 14.04
N LEU A 179 14.02 -0.60 13.19
CA LEU A 179 15.29 0.08 13.52
C LEU A 179 15.15 1.60 13.57
N THR A 180 14.23 2.17 12.80
CA THR A 180 13.96 3.62 12.78
C THR A 180 12.90 4.03 13.80
N LEU A 181 12.26 3.09 14.47
CA LEU A 181 11.17 3.36 15.42
C LEU A 181 11.57 4.36 16.52
N PRO A 182 12.71 4.21 17.24
CA PRO A 182 13.07 5.17 18.31
C PRO A 182 13.23 6.60 17.79
N ALA A 183 13.85 6.76 16.61
CA ALA A 183 14.01 8.07 16.00
C ALA A 183 12.68 8.65 15.50
N ALA A 184 11.73 7.79 15.15
CA ALA A 184 10.39 8.22 14.75
C ALA A 184 9.58 8.67 15.98
N GLU A 185 9.69 7.96 17.11
CA GLU A 185 9.04 8.34 18.37
C GLU A 185 9.48 9.75 18.81
N ASP A 186 10.79 10.02 18.87
CA ASP A 186 11.33 11.33 19.23
C ASP A 186 10.71 12.47 18.38
N ILE A 187 10.57 12.25 17.05
CA ILE A 187 10.02 13.26 16.14
C ILE A 187 8.50 13.39 16.29
N THR A 188 7.81 12.29 16.49
CA THR A 188 6.35 12.29 16.56
C THR A 188 5.83 12.83 17.88
N ASP A 189 6.58 12.68 18.96
CA ASP A 189 6.26 13.27 20.26
C ASP A 189 6.28 14.81 20.19
N GLU A 190 7.31 15.39 19.54
CA GLU A 190 7.35 16.82 19.28
C GLU A 190 6.11 17.29 18.49
N TRP A 191 5.70 16.53 17.47
CA TRP A 191 4.51 16.87 16.69
C TRP A 191 3.19 16.72 17.45
N ALA A 192 3.09 15.79 18.39
CA ALA A 192 1.90 15.62 19.23
C ALA A 192 1.72 16.82 20.15
N VAL A 193 2.83 17.33 20.72
CA VAL A 193 2.85 18.53 21.55
C VAL A 193 2.52 19.77 20.72
N GLU A 194 3.15 19.97 19.56
CA GLU A 194 2.89 21.10 18.66
C GLU A 194 1.42 21.18 18.21
N ARG A 195 0.76 20.04 18.05
CA ARG A 195 -0.66 19.96 17.68
C ARG A 195 -1.61 20.08 18.88
N GLY A 196 -1.06 20.14 20.10
CA GLY A 196 -1.87 20.19 21.32
C GLY A 196 -2.66 18.92 21.62
N TRP A 197 -2.21 17.77 21.08
CA TRP A 197 -2.81 16.46 21.36
C TRP A 197 -2.32 15.88 22.69
N VAL A 198 -1.13 16.29 23.13
CA VAL A 198 -0.52 15.90 24.41
C VAL A 198 -0.02 17.16 25.13
N ASP A 199 -0.24 17.23 26.45
CA ASP A 199 0.31 18.30 27.29
C ASP A 199 1.82 18.10 27.51
N GLU A 200 2.60 19.18 27.41
CA GLU A 200 4.06 19.21 27.54
C GLU A 200 4.59 18.70 28.92
N GLN A 201 3.71 18.41 29.87
CA GLN A 201 4.00 18.02 31.23
C GLN A 201 3.63 16.57 31.61
N ARG A 202 3.44 15.69 30.66
CA ARG A 202 3.26 14.27 31.00
C ARG A 202 4.65 13.64 31.29
N PRO A 203 4.92 13.20 32.55
CA PRO A 203 6.20 12.60 32.91
C PRO A 203 6.39 11.24 32.25
#